data_23cc1a67c52ab5de40f26916c30af432
#
_entry.id   23cc1a67c52ab5de40f26916c30af432
#
_cell.length_a   1.000
_cell.length_b   1.000
_cell.length_c   1.000
_cell.angle_alpha   90.00
_cell.angle_beta   90.00
_cell.angle_gamma   90.00
#
_symmetry.space_group_name_H-M   'P 1'
#
loop_
_entity.id
_entity.type
_entity.pdbx_description
1 polymer ?
#
loop_
_entity_poly.entity_id
_entity_poly.type
_entity_poly.pdbx_seq_one_letter_code
_entity_poly.pdbx_strand_id
1 'polypeptide(L)'
;MSHYAMEETVMKIRKLNGDETCPMHLLLLADPSQELVQDYLTRGECYVSEVDNEVVGVYVLLPTRPETVELVNVAVTESMHGKGIGKKLVLHAIEAARSKGYKTIEIGTGNSSVGQLALYQKCGFRIVGVDVDFFLRHYSEEIYENGIQCRDMIRLSQDLHL
;
A
#
# COMPACT_ATOMS: atom_id res chain seq x y z
N MET A 1 -2.43 43.09 9.03
CA MET A 1 -2.75 41.80 8.33
C MET A 1 -2.28 40.65 9.22
N SER A 2 -3.20 39.95 9.77
CA SER A 2 -2.86 38.72 10.49
C SER A 2 -2.55 37.63 9.48
N HIS A 3 -1.29 37.25 9.36
CA HIS A 3 -0.92 35.99 8.70
C HIS A 3 -1.36 34.88 9.65
N TYR A 4 -2.53 34.30 9.39
CA TYR A 4 -2.82 33.00 9.95
C TYR A 4 -1.87 32.02 9.25
N ALA A 5 -0.78 31.64 9.93
CA ALA A 5 -0.05 30.47 9.55
C ALA A 5 -1.05 29.33 9.63
N MET A 6 -1.43 28.78 8.47
CA MET A 6 -2.11 27.48 8.46
C MET A 6 -1.11 26.51 9.08
N GLU A 7 -1.40 26.05 10.28
CA GLU A 7 -0.65 24.95 10.86
C GLU A 7 -0.74 23.80 9.85
N GLU A 8 0.39 23.48 9.20
CA GLU A 8 0.47 22.29 8.38
C GLU A 8 0.12 21.12 9.29
N THR A 9 -0.94 20.39 8.93
CA THR A 9 -1.33 19.19 9.65
C THR A 9 -0.18 18.19 9.54
N VAL A 10 0.54 17.97 10.65
CA VAL A 10 1.69 17.06 10.66
C VAL A 10 1.22 15.64 10.63
N MET A 11 1.57 14.93 9.55
CA MET A 11 1.34 13.50 9.45
C MET A 11 2.59 12.77 9.91
N LYS A 12 2.40 11.79 10.80
CA LYS A 12 3.45 10.89 11.26
C LYS A 12 3.22 9.50 10.69
N ILE A 13 4.27 8.91 10.15
CA ILE A 13 4.24 7.51 9.72
C ILE A 13 5.17 6.74 10.64
N ARG A 14 4.67 5.66 11.24
CA ARG A 14 5.45 4.84 12.16
C ARG A 14 5.11 3.37 12.02
N LYS A 15 6.07 2.53 12.38
CA LYS A 15 5.86 1.09 12.49
C LYS A 15 5.05 0.80 13.74
N LEU A 16 4.08 -0.12 13.64
CA LEU A 16 3.36 -0.62 14.81
C LEU A 16 4.25 -1.49 15.68
N ASN A 17 4.09 -1.37 16.99
CA ASN A 17 4.72 -2.24 17.96
C ASN A 17 3.97 -3.59 18.02
N GLY A 18 4.62 -4.63 18.53
CA GLY A 18 4.06 -5.98 18.54
C GLY A 18 2.75 -6.17 19.33
N ASP A 19 2.44 -5.25 20.25
CA ASP A 19 1.21 -5.25 21.05
C ASP A 19 0.09 -4.38 20.45
N GLU A 20 0.38 -3.66 19.36
CA GLU A 20 -0.61 -2.84 18.67
C GLU A 20 -1.30 -3.64 17.55
N THR A 21 -2.58 -3.38 17.36
CA THR A 21 -3.39 -4.06 16.35
C THR A 21 -3.41 -3.28 15.04
N CYS A 22 -3.16 -3.97 13.92
CA CYS A 22 -3.28 -3.38 12.59
C CYS A 22 -4.73 -2.94 12.33
N PRO A 23 -4.95 -1.79 11.67
CA PRO A 23 -6.30 -1.29 11.37
C PRO A 23 -6.94 -2.11 10.25
N MET A 24 -7.61 -3.21 10.62
CA MET A 24 -8.22 -4.13 9.67
C MET A 24 -9.22 -3.43 8.73
N HIS A 25 -9.99 -2.48 9.23
CA HIS A 25 -10.96 -1.75 8.42
C HIS A 25 -10.31 -0.97 7.26
N LEU A 26 -9.09 -0.47 7.44
CA LEU A 26 -8.35 0.20 6.36
C LEU A 26 -7.74 -0.83 5.39
N LEU A 27 -7.17 -1.90 5.91
CA LEU A 27 -6.56 -2.95 5.09
C LEU A 27 -7.59 -3.57 4.13
N LEU A 28 -8.83 -3.73 4.59
CA LEU A 28 -9.92 -4.29 3.78
C LEU A 28 -10.39 -3.33 2.67
N LEU A 29 -10.08 -2.05 2.74
CA LEU A 29 -10.35 -1.12 1.62
C LEU A 29 -9.49 -1.45 0.40
N ALA A 30 -8.25 -1.86 0.60
CA ALA A 30 -7.33 -2.20 -0.48
C ALA A 30 -7.43 -3.68 -0.89
N ASP A 31 -7.77 -4.55 0.05
CA ASP A 31 -7.87 -5.99 -0.18
C ASP A 31 -9.13 -6.52 0.53
N PRO A 32 -10.21 -6.86 -0.20
CA PRO A 32 -11.46 -7.25 0.41
C PRO A 32 -11.45 -8.63 1.08
N SER A 33 -10.38 -9.41 0.94
CA SER A 33 -10.28 -10.74 1.53
C SER A 33 -9.67 -10.67 2.93
N GLN A 34 -10.50 -10.79 3.96
CA GLN A 34 -10.03 -10.83 5.35
C GLN A 34 -9.07 -11.98 5.61
N GLU A 35 -9.34 -13.12 5.00
CA GLU A 35 -8.49 -14.31 5.13
C GLU A 35 -7.07 -14.07 4.58
N LEU A 36 -6.96 -13.48 3.40
CA LEU A 36 -5.67 -13.14 2.81
C LEU A 36 -4.94 -12.08 3.65
N VAL A 37 -5.65 -11.05 4.11
CA VAL A 37 -5.07 -10.00 4.96
C VAL A 37 -4.52 -10.59 6.24
N GLN A 38 -5.29 -11.43 6.92
CA GLN A 38 -4.84 -12.09 8.16
C GLN A 38 -3.62 -12.96 7.92
N ASP A 39 -3.57 -13.66 6.79
CA ASP A 39 -2.43 -14.51 6.45
C ASP A 39 -1.14 -13.70 6.29
N TYR A 40 -1.12 -12.67 5.47
CA TYR A 40 0.12 -11.92 5.29
C TYR A 40 0.49 -11.03 6.49
N LEU A 41 -0.44 -10.65 7.35
CA LEU A 41 -0.13 -9.93 8.58
C LEU A 41 0.69 -10.76 9.57
N THR A 42 0.61 -12.08 9.52
CA THR A 42 1.40 -12.95 10.40
C THR A 42 2.90 -12.87 10.10
N ARG A 43 3.28 -12.48 8.89
CA ARG A 43 4.67 -12.43 8.43
C ARG A 43 5.11 -11.02 8.06
N GLY A 44 4.17 -10.12 7.84
CA GLY A 44 4.43 -8.76 7.41
C GLY A 44 4.64 -7.78 8.55
N GLU A 45 5.18 -6.63 8.21
CA GLU A 45 5.34 -5.49 9.12
C GLU A 45 4.34 -4.40 8.75
N CYS A 46 3.58 -3.93 9.74
CA CYS A 46 2.53 -2.93 9.55
C CYS A 46 3.03 -1.55 10.00
N TYR A 47 2.80 -0.57 9.13
CA TYR A 47 3.07 0.85 9.38
C TYR A 47 1.77 1.64 9.28
N VAL A 48 1.62 2.65 10.13
CA VAL A 48 0.43 3.51 10.09
C VAL A 48 0.82 4.97 9.93
N SER A 49 -0.06 5.73 9.29
CA SER A 49 0.02 7.18 9.27
C SER A 49 -1.03 7.77 10.20
N GLU A 50 -0.62 8.75 10.99
CA GLU A 50 -1.47 9.41 11.98
C GLU A 50 -1.51 10.90 11.72
N VAL A 51 -2.71 11.46 11.82
CA VAL A 51 -2.99 12.89 11.77
C VAL A 51 -3.84 13.22 12.99
N ASP A 52 -3.40 14.16 13.82
CA ASP A 52 -4.08 14.53 15.07
C ASP A 52 -4.38 13.31 15.96
N ASN A 53 -3.41 12.39 16.08
CA ASN A 53 -3.49 11.12 16.83
C ASN A 53 -4.53 10.12 16.29
N GLU A 54 -5.08 10.35 15.11
CA GLU A 54 -5.96 9.38 14.43
C GLU A 54 -5.22 8.67 13.31
N VAL A 55 -5.41 7.35 13.22
CA VAL A 55 -4.87 6.55 12.12
C VAL A 55 -5.68 6.82 10.86
N VAL A 56 -5.04 7.35 9.83
CA VAL A 56 -5.68 7.70 8.55
C VAL A 56 -5.16 6.87 7.39
N GLY A 57 -4.09 6.13 7.58
CA GLY A 57 -3.50 5.29 6.54
C GLY A 57 -2.71 4.15 7.13
N VAL A 58 -2.41 3.18 6.27
CA VAL A 58 -1.69 1.96 6.64
C VAL A 58 -0.94 1.42 5.43
N TYR A 59 0.20 0.80 5.67
CA TYR A 59 0.81 -0.08 4.69
C TYR A 59 1.47 -1.29 5.36
N VAL A 60 1.62 -2.36 4.61
CA VAL A 60 2.23 -3.61 5.07
C VAL A 60 3.36 -4.00 4.13
N LEU A 61 4.54 -4.24 4.70
CA LEU A 61 5.70 -4.81 4.01
C LEU A 61 5.80 -6.29 4.34
N LEU A 62 5.86 -7.12 3.31
CA LEU A 62 5.89 -8.58 3.42
C LEU A 62 7.14 -9.12 2.72
N PRO A 63 8.10 -9.72 3.46
CA PRO A 63 9.21 -10.43 2.81
C PRO A 63 8.69 -11.61 1.98
N THR A 64 9.08 -11.69 0.72
CA THR A 64 8.59 -12.72 -0.21
C THR A 64 9.67 -13.67 -0.69
N ARG A 65 10.86 -13.13 -1.00
CA ARG A 65 12.03 -13.87 -1.49
C ARG A 65 13.27 -13.26 -0.86
N PRO A 66 14.42 -13.94 -0.92
CA PRO A 66 15.67 -13.33 -0.44
C PRO A 66 15.87 -11.93 -1.04
N GLU A 67 16.20 -10.96 -0.18
CA GLU A 67 16.49 -9.58 -0.55
C GLU A 67 15.31 -8.83 -1.19
N THR A 68 14.11 -9.43 -1.18
CA THR A 68 12.90 -8.88 -1.82
C THR A 68 11.77 -8.73 -0.81
N VAL A 69 11.11 -7.58 -0.83
CA VAL A 69 9.95 -7.27 -0.01
C VAL A 69 8.80 -6.79 -0.90
N GLU A 70 7.58 -7.17 -0.56
CA GLU A 70 6.39 -6.69 -1.25
C GLU A 70 5.66 -5.67 -0.39
N LEU A 71 5.30 -4.54 -0.99
CA LEU A 71 4.31 -3.62 -0.43
C LEU A 71 2.94 -4.23 -0.74
N VAL A 72 2.48 -5.11 0.17
CA VAL A 72 1.33 -5.99 -0.10
C VAL A 72 -0.01 -5.31 0.12
N ASN A 73 -0.03 -4.24 0.90
CA ASN A 73 -1.25 -3.46 1.15
C ASN A 73 -0.86 -2.02 1.45
N VAL A 74 -1.58 -1.07 0.86
CA VAL A 74 -1.50 0.35 1.18
C VAL A 74 -2.91 0.93 1.07
N ALA A 75 -3.38 1.58 2.12
CA ALA A 75 -4.74 2.11 2.16
C ALA A 75 -4.79 3.43 2.94
N VAL A 76 -5.71 4.30 2.54
CA VAL A 76 -5.98 5.59 3.17
C VAL A 76 -7.47 5.69 3.42
N THR A 77 -7.87 6.19 4.59
CA THR A 77 -9.28 6.41 4.90
C THR A 77 -9.94 7.34 3.86
N GLU A 78 -11.18 7.06 3.51
CA GLU A 78 -11.88 7.77 2.42
C GLU A 78 -11.92 9.29 2.61
N SER A 79 -12.13 9.75 3.85
CA SER A 79 -12.20 11.19 4.17
C SER A 79 -10.90 11.93 3.87
N MET A 80 -9.78 11.20 3.72
CA MET A 80 -8.46 11.77 3.47
C MET A 80 -7.97 11.52 2.04
N HIS A 81 -8.80 10.99 1.15
CA HIS A 81 -8.44 10.78 -0.26
C HIS A 81 -8.20 12.12 -0.96
N GLY A 82 -7.33 12.13 -1.95
CA GLY A 82 -6.99 13.31 -2.73
C GLY A 82 -6.03 14.28 -2.05
N LYS A 83 -5.47 13.93 -0.89
CA LYS A 83 -4.53 14.78 -0.12
C LYS A 83 -3.06 14.35 -0.23
N GLY A 84 -2.78 13.39 -1.09
CA GLY A 84 -1.40 12.91 -1.31
C GLY A 84 -0.88 11.96 -0.24
N ILE A 85 -1.70 11.46 0.66
CA ILE A 85 -1.29 10.56 1.75
C ILE A 85 -0.84 9.22 1.19
N GLY A 86 -1.56 8.67 0.22
CA GLY A 86 -1.19 7.41 -0.44
C GLY A 86 0.20 7.46 -1.05
N LYS A 87 0.53 8.54 -1.73
CA LYS A 87 1.87 8.75 -2.30
C LYS A 87 2.93 8.80 -1.20
N LYS A 88 2.67 9.52 -0.11
CA LYS A 88 3.60 9.60 1.03
C LYS A 88 3.84 8.25 1.67
N LEU A 89 2.79 7.44 1.82
CA LEU A 89 2.91 6.07 2.34
C LEU A 89 3.78 5.20 1.43
N VAL A 90 3.55 5.24 0.12
CA VAL A 90 4.35 4.46 -0.85
C VAL A 90 5.82 4.89 -0.80
N LEU A 91 6.09 6.19 -0.80
CA LEU A 91 7.47 6.70 -0.72
C LEU A 91 8.13 6.31 0.61
N HIS A 92 7.40 6.36 1.71
CA HIS A 92 7.91 5.92 3.02
C HIS A 92 8.23 4.42 3.01
N ALA A 93 7.38 3.60 2.39
CA ALA A 93 7.60 2.16 2.27
C ALA A 93 8.88 1.84 1.47
N ILE A 94 9.12 2.58 0.40
CA ILE A 94 10.35 2.44 -0.41
C ILE A 94 11.58 2.74 0.45
N GLU A 95 11.58 3.84 1.21
CA GLU A 95 12.69 4.20 2.09
C GLU A 95 12.86 3.22 3.25
N ALA A 96 11.76 2.75 3.85
CA ALA A 96 11.82 1.73 4.91
C ALA A 96 12.44 0.43 4.39
N ALA A 97 12.05 0.00 3.20
CA ALA A 97 12.62 -1.20 2.56
C ALA A 97 14.11 -1.03 2.28
N ARG A 98 14.50 0.14 1.75
CA ARG A 98 15.91 0.46 1.49
C ARG A 98 16.73 0.43 2.79
N SER A 99 16.23 1.04 3.84
CA SER A 99 16.91 1.12 5.16
C SER A 99 17.08 -0.27 5.80
N LYS A 100 16.19 -1.20 5.50
CA LYS A 100 16.28 -2.59 5.98
C LYS A 100 17.21 -3.47 5.15
N GLY A 101 17.80 -2.94 4.09
CA GLY A 101 18.76 -3.66 3.26
C GLY A 101 18.13 -4.50 2.14
N TYR A 102 16.83 -4.36 1.88
CA TYR A 102 16.23 -5.02 0.73
C TYR A 102 16.78 -4.43 -0.57
N LYS A 103 16.97 -5.26 -1.57
CA LYS A 103 17.44 -4.85 -2.89
C LYS A 103 16.31 -4.56 -3.85
N THR A 104 15.14 -5.16 -3.62
CA THR A 104 13.98 -5.04 -4.50
C THR A 104 12.72 -4.86 -3.68
N ILE A 105 11.88 -3.92 -4.08
CA ILE A 105 10.50 -3.80 -3.58
C ILE A 105 9.54 -4.07 -4.72
N GLU A 106 8.53 -4.87 -4.45
CA GLU A 106 7.47 -5.22 -5.40
C GLU A 106 6.13 -4.71 -4.91
N ILE A 107 5.22 -4.48 -5.84
CA ILE A 107 3.83 -4.12 -5.56
C ILE A 107 2.94 -4.69 -6.66
N GLY A 108 1.73 -5.09 -6.31
CA GLY A 108 0.74 -5.55 -7.26
C GLY A 108 -0.54 -4.72 -7.15
N THR A 109 -1.27 -4.61 -8.25
CA THR A 109 -2.59 -3.99 -8.27
C THR A 109 -3.43 -4.60 -9.38
N GLY A 110 -4.75 -4.42 -9.28
CA GLY A 110 -5.67 -4.90 -10.30
C GLY A 110 -5.55 -4.11 -11.62
N ASN A 111 -5.84 -4.79 -12.72
CA ASN A 111 -5.87 -4.16 -14.04
C ASN A 111 -6.88 -3.00 -14.12
N SER A 112 -7.89 -3.01 -13.27
CA SER A 112 -8.93 -1.98 -13.19
C SER A 112 -8.56 -0.79 -12.31
N SER A 113 -7.51 -0.90 -11.51
CA SER A 113 -7.05 0.12 -10.56
C SER A 113 -6.14 1.13 -11.24
N VAL A 114 -6.70 1.89 -12.20
CA VAL A 114 -5.91 2.78 -13.07
C VAL A 114 -5.22 3.91 -12.32
N GLY A 115 -5.82 4.41 -11.25
CA GLY A 115 -5.22 5.45 -10.40
C GLY A 115 -3.99 4.95 -9.66
N GLN A 116 -4.04 3.75 -9.12
CA GLN A 116 -2.93 3.10 -8.44
C GLN A 116 -1.80 2.77 -9.40
N LEU A 117 -2.13 2.28 -10.61
CA LEU A 117 -1.11 2.04 -11.65
C LEU A 117 -0.34 3.31 -11.99
N ALA A 118 -1.03 4.44 -12.11
CA ALA A 118 -0.38 5.72 -12.35
C ALA A 118 0.49 6.14 -11.16
N LEU A 119 -0.05 6.04 -9.94
CA LEU A 119 0.65 6.43 -8.72
C LEU A 119 1.95 5.65 -8.52
N TYR A 120 1.90 4.33 -8.66
CA TYR A 120 3.07 3.48 -8.43
C TYR A 120 4.18 3.76 -9.44
N GLN A 121 3.83 3.99 -10.71
CA GLN A 121 4.82 4.37 -11.72
C GLN A 121 5.43 5.75 -11.42
N LYS A 122 4.64 6.70 -10.93
CA LYS A 122 5.14 8.00 -10.48
C LYS A 122 6.10 7.89 -9.29
N CYS A 123 5.95 6.85 -8.48
CA CYS A 123 6.83 6.57 -7.35
C CYS A 123 8.08 5.76 -7.75
N GLY A 124 8.25 5.44 -9.02
CA GLY A 124 9.43 4.78 -9.54
C GLY A 124 9.29 3.28 -9.81
N PHE A 125 8.11 2.72 -9.60
CA PHE A 125 7.87 1.31 -9.94
C PHE A 125 7.73 1.13 -11.44
N ARG A 126 8.16 -0.03 -11.93
CA ARG A 126 8.02 -0.42 -13.34
C ARG A 126 7.18 -1.68 -13.44
N ILE A 127 6.33 -1.76 -14.45
CA ILE A 127 5.52 -2.96 -14.72
C ILE A 127 6.47 -4.07 -15.20
N VAL A 128 6.43 -5.22 -14.51
CA VAL A 128 7.30 -6.36 -14.81
C VAL A 128 6.53 -7.60 -15.23
N GLY A 129 5.24 -7.63 -15.05
CA GLY A 129 4.44 -8.79 -15.45
C GLY A 129 2.96 -8.65 -15.15
N VAL A 130 2.23 -9.64 -15.60
CA VAL A 130 0.79 -9.78 -15.38
C VAL A 130 0.51 -11.21 -14.94
N ASP A 131 -0.16 -11.37 -13.79
CA ASP A 131 -0.68 -12.65 -13.36
C ASP A 131 -2.14 -12.74 -13.83
N VAL A 132 -2.36 -13.39 -14.95
CA VAL A 132 -3.66 -13.46 -15.62
C VAL A 132 -4.66 -14.22 -14.77
N ASP A 133 -5.86 -13.67 -14.64
CA ASP A 133 -6.98 -14.25 -13.87
C ASP A 133 -6.71 -14.41 -12.37
N PHE A 134 -5.74 -13.69 -11.82
CA PHE A 134 -5.42 -13.74 -10.39
C PHE A 134 -6.65 -13.53 -9.51
N PHE A 135 -7.44 -12.49 -9.78
CA PHE A 135 -8.60 -12.15 -8.96
C PHE A 135 -9.75 -13.14 -9.13
N LEU A 136 -9.85 -13.79 -10.28
CA LEU A 136 -10.85 -14.84 -10.51
C LEU A 136 -10.53 -16.12 -9.72
N ARG A 137 -9.25 -16.40 -9.50
CA ARG A 137 -8.81 -17.58 -8.74
C ARG A 137 -8.86 -17.40 -7.23
N HIS A 138 -8.63 -16.18 -6.75
CA HIS A 138 -8.40 -15.94 -5.32
C HIS A 138 -9.53 -15.21 -4.61
N TYR A 139 -10.50 -14.69 -5.36
CA TYR A 139 -11.63 -13.94 -4.79
C TYR A 139 -12.94 -14.57 -5.26
N SER A 140 -13.88 -14.74 -4.34
CA SER A 140 -15.15 -15.43 -4.61
C SER A 140 -16.16 -14.54 -5.36
N GLU A 141 -16.02 -13.23 -5.28
CA GLU A 141 -16.93 -12.27 -5.89
C GLU A 141 -16.25 -11.50 -7.02
N GLU A 142 -17.06 -11.10 -8.02
CA GLU A 142 -16.57 -10.22 -9.07
C GLU A 142 -16.27 -8.82 -8.51
N ILE A 143 -15.13 -8.28 -8.92
CA ILE A 143 -14.69 -6.93 -8.50
C ILE A 143 -14.66 -6.03 -9.73
N TYR A 144 -15.30 -4.88 -9.64
CA TYR A 144 -15.32 -3.87 -10.70
C TYR A 144 -14.82 -2.53 -10.16
N GLU A 145 -13.93 -1.89 -10.91
CA GLU A 145 -13.44 -0.54 -10.64
C GLU A 145 -13.35 0.22 -11.96
N ASN A 146 -13.74 1.49 -11.98
CA ASN A 146 -13.65 2.32 -13.17
C ASN A 146 -14.37 1.73 -14.40
N GLY A 147 -15.44 0.95 -14.19
CA GLY A 147 -16.16 0.27 -15.26
C GLY A 147 -15.44 -0.92 -15.87
N ILE A 148 -14.35 -1.38 -15.27
CA ILE A 148 -13.52 -2.49 -15.74
C ILE A 148 -13.56 -3.60 -14.72
N GLN A 149 -13.75 -4.84 -15.17
CA GLN A 149 -13.64 -5.98 -14.27
C GLN A 149 -12.19 -6.19 -13.83
N CYS A 150 -11.98 -6.28 -12.52
CA CYS A 150 -10.69 -6.61 -11.94
C CYS A 150 -10.45 -8.12 -12.08
N ARG A 151 -9.61 -8.51 -13.01
CA ARG A 151 -9.31 -9.92 -13.34
C ARG A 151 -7.85 -10.26 -13.09
N ASP A 152 -6.96 -9.37 -13.51
CA ASP A 152 -5.53 -9.63 -13.61
C ASP A 152 -4.75 -8.82 -12.60
N MET A 153 -3.74 -9.43 -11.99
CA MET A 153 -2.80 -8.72 -11.14
C MET A 153 -1.67 -8.16 -11.99
N ILE A 154 -1.56 -6.84 -12.02
CA ILE A 154 -0.40 -6.16 -12.62
C ILE A 154 0.69 -6.11 -11.56
N ARG A 155 1.86 -6.65 -11.88
CA ARG A 155 3.00 -6.68 -10.97
C ARG A 155 4.02 -5.62 -11.36
N LEU A 156 4.45 -4.85 -10.38
CA LEU A 156 5.45 -3.80 -10.55
C LEU A 156 6.61 -4.05 -9.58
N SER A 157 7.76 -3.51 -9.93
CA SER A 157 8.98 -3.71 -9.16
C SER A 157 9.85 -2.47 -9.23
N GLN A 158 10.64 -2.25 -8.19
CA GLN A 158 11.64 -1.20 -8.14
C GLN A 158 12.92 -1.72 -7.50
N ASP A 159 14.05 -1.37 -8.11
CA ASP A 159 15.38 -1.67 -7.60
C ASP A 159 15.78 -0.62 -6.55
N LEU A 160 16.26 -1.07 -5.39
CA LEU A 160 16.50 -0.20 -4.24
C LEU A 160 17.97 0.21 -4.05
N HIS A 161 18.90 -0.39 -4.78
CA HIS A 161 20.32 -0.11 -4.56
C HIS A 161 20.95 0.81 -5.59
N LEU A 162 20.14 1.55 -6.26
CA LEU A 162 20.61 2.62 -7.16
C LEU A 162 20.80 3.91 -6.40
#